data_dde05874628a21fa569a4c091b1c00cf
#
_entry.id   dde05874628a21fa569a4c091b1c00cf
#
_cell.length_a   1.000
_cell.length_b   1.000
_cell.length_c   1.000
_cell.angle_alpha   90.00
_cell.angle_beta   90.00
_cell.angle_gamma   90.00
#
_symmetry.space_group_name_H-M   'P 1'
#
loop_
_entity.id
_entity.type
_entity.pdbx_description
1 polymer ?
#
loop_
_entity_poly.entity_id
_entity_poly.type
_entity_poly.pdbx_seq_one_letter_code
_entity_poly.pdbx_strand_id
1 'polypeptide(L)'
;MISFITSISLCLLSADVKDTSLTIYNNNIASVNQVYADECKKGIFDTTIKNMPRTIISDSLNLNLPDYLTLKLQSYKNENTDYINQEVSILTKDNSIIKGILYKNDGESYTIRNENGEYVVVLKEYVKYVNYGKFDEIDFKNRMINNGVLKLVFDSKKDGDCEFGVNYVLNNISWNASYDAYLNDDETKLDINARIVITNNTGYNFKNARVLLVVGDINRVLENISTFKTMSKAMMASSFEDSASEEIKPSQISEFYSYNLPFKSITINDGETLSLDMFSRKGIKFKKLYIYKGQQDMWYFYDNLKSYRYDKNLTANLIFENNKENSMDIPLPAGNVRIYKKNGNFISMVGEDKIKHTAANSKIELTLGRAFDVSGKRIILDHQKVRTNVYRDTIEITLKNEKNEDINVKVKEYLWGNWSIVEASHKYTKIDANNIEFDIKVQKKSSTTIKYTAEYDFNQ
;
A
#
# COMPACT_ATOMS: atom_id res chain seq x y z
N MET A 1 -63.60 -11.37 -31.80
CA MET A 1 -62.23 -11.76 -32.20
C MET A 1 -61.30 -11.03 -31.20
N ILE A 2 -60.96 -11.72 -30.06
CA ILE A 2 -60.16 -11.15 -28.96
C ILE A 2 -58.72 -11.60 -29.23
N SER A 3 -57.88 -10.63 -29.59
CA SER A 3 -56.45 -10.86 -29.79
C SER A 3 -55.76 -10.96 -28.41
N PHE A 4 -55.30 -12.14 -28.05
CA PHE A 4 -54.40 -12.37 -26.94
C PHE A 4 -52.98 -11.88 -27.34
N ILE A 5 -52.59 -10.75 -26.84
CA ILE A 5 -51.16 -10.33 -26.84
C ILE A 5 -50.48 -11.08 -25.69
N THR A 6 -49.84 -12.18 -26.00
CA THR A 6 -48.91 -12.84 -25.10
C THR A 6 -47.67 -11.96 -24.96
N SER A 7 -47.58 -11.24 -23.85
CA SER A 7 -46.32 -10.60 -23.45
C SER A 7 -45.29 -11.69 -23.13
N ILE A 8 -44.39 -11.92 -24.07
CA ILE A 8 -43.16 -12.71 -23.79
C ILE A 8 -42.32 -11.87 -22.83
N SER A 9 -42.40 -12.23 -21.57
CA SER A 9 -41.43 -11.74 -20.56
C SER A 9 -40.08 -12.31 -20.98
N LEU A 10 -39.25 -11.48 -21.60
CA LEU A 10 -37.84 -11.80 -21.83
C LEU A 10 -37.16 -11.85 -20.46
N CYS A 11 -37.10 -13.04 -19.88
CA CYS A 11 -36.26 -13.30 -18.74
C CYS A 11 -34.82 -13.13 -19.26
N LEU A 12 -34.21 -11.98 -19.04
CA LEU A 12 -32.78 -11.76 -19.26
C LEU A 12 -32.05 -12.71 -18.33
N LEU A 13 -31.65 -13.87 -18.83
CA LEU A 13 -30.79 -14.82 -18.17
C LEU A 13 -29.48 -14.07 -17.85
N SER A 14 -29.15 -14.00 -16.57
CA SER A 14 -27.90 -13.45 -16.09
C SER A 14 -27.03 -14.62 -15.68
N ALA A 15 -25.86 -14.74 -16.24
CA ALA A 15 -24.90 -15.77 -15.85
C ALA A 15 -24.53 -15.66 -14.38
N ASP A 16 -24.50 -16.80 -13.68
CA ASP A 16 -24.23 -16.88 -12.25
C ASP A 16 -22.76 -17.25 -11.98
N VAL A 17 -22.17 -16.59 -10.97
CA VAL A 17 -20.79 -16.88 -10.51
C VAL A 17 -20.77 -18.23 -9.78
N LYS A 18 -20.00 -19.18 -10.27
CA LYS A 18 -19.76 -20.49 -9.66
C LYS A 18 -18.51 -20.51 -8.79
N ASP A 19 -17.46 -19.86 -9.23
CA ASP A 19 -16.15 -19.86 -8.56
C ASP A 19 -15.46 -18.52 -8.74
N THR A 20 -14.70 -18.09 -7.72
CA THR A 20 -13.93 -16.85 -7.74
C THR A 20 -12.55 -17.09 -7.16
N SER A 21 -11.52 -16.70 -7.88
CA SER A 21 -10.14 -16.63 -7.35
C SER A 21 -9.55 -15.24 -7.57
N LEU A 22 -8.89 -14.74 -6.51
CA LEU A 22 -8.22 -13.46 -6.47
C LEU A 22 -6.74 -13.63 -6.23
N THR A 23 -5.93 -12.95 -7.01
CA THR A 23 -4.53 -12.68 -6.68
C THR A 23 -4.40 -11.21 -6.35
N ILE A 24 -4.20 -10.88 -5.07
CA ILE A 24 -4.11 -9.49 -4.59
C ILE A 24 -2.64 -9.12 -4.40
N TYR A 25 -2.26 -7.97 -4.96
CA TYR A 25 -0.92 -7.41 -4.87
C TYR A 25 -0.88 -6.25 -3.89
N ASN A 26 0.29 -5.93 -3.38
CA ASN A 26 0.45 -4.84 -2.40
C ASN A 26 0.46 -3.42 -3.01
N ASN A 27 0.36 -3.30 -4.34
CA ASN A 27 0.37 -2.04 -5.09
C ASN A 27 -1.02 -1.62 -5.60
N ASN A 28 -2.08 -1.90 -4.83
CA ASN A 28 -3.47 -1.48 -5.09
C ASN A 28 -4.09 -2.07 -6.35
N ILE A 29 -3.77 -3.32 -6.66
CA ILE A 29 -4.25 -4.06 -7.84
C ILE A 29 -4.54 -5.52 -7.48
N ALA A 30 -5.50 -6.14 -8.19
CA ALA A 30 -5.68 -7.58 -8.17
C ALA A 30 -6.00 -8.13 -9.56
N SER A 31 -5.61 -9.39 -9.78
CA SER A 31 -6.09 -10.22 -10.87
C SER A 31 -7.22 -11.10 -10.36
N VAL A 32 -8.30 -11.13 -11.08
CA VAL A 32 -9.51 -11.89 -10.73
C VAL A 32 -9.80 -12.89 -11.84
N ASN A 33 -10.11 -14.12 -11.44
CA ASN A 33 -10.68 -15.13 -12.31
C ASN A 33 -12.02 -15.57 -11.72
N GLN A 34 -13.09 -15.47 -12.51
CA GLN A 34 -14.43 -15.92 -12.14
C GLN A 34 -14.93 -16.91 -13.18
N VAL A 35 -15.51 -18.02 -12.72
CA VAL A 35 -16.19 -18.98 -13.56
C VAL A 35 -17.68 -18.70 -13.47
N TYR A 36 -18.30 -18.51 -14.63
CA TYR A 36 -19.74 -18.28 -14.78
C TYR A 36 -20.42 -19.49 -15.39
N ALA A 37 -21.63 -19.79 -14.93
CA ALA A 37 -22.52 -20.73 -15.52
C ALA A 37 -23.67 -20.00 -16.21
N ASP A 38 -24.09 -20.51 -17.38
CA ASP A 38 -25.18 -19.98 -18.18
C ASP A 38 -25.87 -21.12 -18.94
N GLU A 39 -27.00 -20.81 -19.60
CA GLU A 39 -27.67 -21.71 -20.53
C GLU A 39 -27.30 -21.33 -21.95
N CYS A 40 -26.42 -22.12 -22.56
CA CYS A 40 -25.98 -21.89 -23.94
C CYS A 40 -27.05 -22.36 -24.95
N LYS A 41 -27.21 -21.58 -26.02
CA LYS A 41 -28.02 -21.91 -27.18
C LYS A 41 -27.15 -22.13 -28.41
N LYS A 42 -27.40 -23.21 -29.16
CA LYS A 42 -26.66 -23.51 -30.38
C LYS A 42 -26.81 -22.37 -31.39
N GLY A 43 -25.69 -21.94 -31.98
CA GLY A 43 -25.60 -20.76 -32.84
C GLY A 43 -25.26 -19.50 -32.06
N ILE A 44 -25.68 -18.36 -32.59
CA ILE A 44 -25.36 -17.05 -31.97
C ILE A 44 -26.37 -16.75 -30.86
N PHE A 45 -25.86 -16.47 -29.66
CA PHE A 45 -26.66 -16.01 -28.54
C PHE A 45 -25.89 -14.95 -27.75
N ASP A 46 -26.61 -14.16 -26.95
CA ASP A 46 -26.04 -13.15 -26.08
C ASP A 46 -26.29 -13.48 -24.61
N THR A 47 -25.34 -13.09 -23.77
CA THR A 47 -25.46 -13.12 -22.32
C THR A 47 -24.95 -11.82 -21.69
N THR A 48 -25.45 -11.52 -20.50
CA THR A 48 -25.11 -10.28 -19.80
C THR A 48 -24.74 -10.60 -18.35
N ILE A 49 -23.52 -10.25 -17.97
CA ILE A 49 -23.06 -10.30 -16.58
C ILE A 49 -23.25 -8.91 -15.99
N LYS A 50 -24.10 -8.81 -14.97
CA LYS A 50 -24.36 -7.59 -14.21
C LYS A 50 -23.51 -7.58 -12.94
N ASN A 51 -23.43 -6.40 -12.33
CA ASN A 51 -22.73 -6.21 -11.05
C ASN A 51 -21.22 -6.55 -11.10
N MET A 52 -20.57 -6.27 -12.21
CA MET A 52 -19.10 -6.36 -12.31
C MET A 52 -18.42 -5.23 -11.49
N PRO A 53 -17.22 -5.45 -10.95
CA PRO A 53 -16.47 -4.38 -10.27
C PRO A 53 -16.27 -3.15 -11.17
N ARG A 54 -16.54 -1.96 -10.66
CA ARG A 54 -16.40 -0.71 -11.46
C ARG A 54 -14.93 -0.32 -11.70
N THR A 55 -14.00 -0.90 -10.95
CA THR A 55 -12.57 -0.58 -11.01
C THR A 55 -11.78 -1.48 -11.96
N ILE A 56 -12.49 -2.25 -12.79
CA ILE A 56 -11.89 -3.09 -13.83
C ILE A 56 -11.13 -2.22 -14.83
N ILE A 57 -9.92 -2.66 -15.15
CA ILE A 57 -9.11 -2.14 -16.25
C ILE A 57 -9.67 -2.80 -17.53
N SER A 58 -10.40 -2.03 -18.33
CA SER A 58 -11.28 -2.57 -19.38
C SER A 58 -10.57 -3.44 -20.42
N ASP A 59 -9.34 -3.10 -20.79
CA ASP A 59 -8.52 -3.83 -21.77
C ASP A 59 -7.88 -5.10 -21.19
N SER A 60 -7.96 -5.30 -19.87
CA SER A 60 -7.53 -6.53 -19.19
C SER A 60 -8.57 -7.66 -19.26
N LEU A 61 -9.81 -7.36 -19.65
CA LEU A 61 -10.88 -8.35 -19.75
C LEU A 61 -10.55 -9.41 -20.81
N ASN A 62 -10.49 -10.65 -20.37
CA ASN A 62 -10.19 -11.81 -21.20
C ASN A 62 -11.05 -12.99 -20.79
N LEU A 63 -11.45 -13.80 -21.78
CA LEU A 63 -12.31 -14.96 -21.57
C LEU A 63 -11.50 -16.26 -21.71
N ASN A 64 -11.78 -17.20 -20.83
CA ASN A 64 -11.34 -18.58 -20.96
C ASN A 64 -12.56 -19.43 -21.38
N LEU A 65 -12.59 -19.80 -22.66
CA LEU A 65 -13.73 -20.46 -23.29
C LEU A 65 -13.44 -21.92 -23.56
N PRO A 66 -14.42 -22.81 -23.35
CA PRO A 66 -14.33 -24.18 -23.81
C PRO A 66 -14.41 -24.26 -25.36
N ASP A 67 -13.95 -25.34 -25.95
CA ASP A 67 -13.82 -25.54 -27.40
C ASP A 67 -15.12 -25.42 -28.19
N TYR A 68 -16.26 -25.50 -27.50
CA TYR A 68 -17.57 -25.38 -28.14
C TYR A 68 -18.14 -23.97 -28.18
N LEU A 69 -17.47 -23.00 -27.48
CA LEU A 69 -17.86 -21.58 -27.46
C LEU A 69 -16.82 -20.73 -28.20
N THR A 70 -17.31 -19.80 -29.00
CA THR A 70 -16.51 -18.80 -29.70
C THR A 70 -17.05 -17.40 -29.39
N LEU A 71 -16.20 -16.50 -28.93
CA LEU A 71 -16.58 -15.10 -28.69
C LEU A 71 -16.70 -14.36 -30.03
N LYS A 72 -17.84 -13.69 -30.25
CA LYS A 72 -18.06 -12.79 -31.39
C LYS A 72 -17.97 -11.32 -31.00
N LEU A 73 -18.48 -10.96 -29.82
CA LEU A 73 -18.46 -9.58 -29.33
C LEU A 73 -18.33 -9.58 -27.81
N GLN A 74 -17.50 -8.65 -27.29
CA GLN A 74 -17.40 -8.33 -25.89
C GLN A 74 -17.56 -6.82 -25.72
N SER A 75 -18.41 -6.39 -24.80
CA SER A 75 -18.62 -5.00 -24.47
C SER A 75 -18.72 -4.85 -22.95
N TYR A 76 -17.82 -4.08 -22.36
CA TYR A 76 -17.85 -3.73 -20.94
C TYR A 76 -18.20 -2.25 -20.78
N LYS A 77 -19.15 -1.95 -19.92
CA LYS A 77 -19.58 -0.58 -19.59
C LYS A 77 -19.79 -0.45 -18.10
N ASN A 78 -19.23 0.60 -17.51
CA ASN A 78 -19.66 1.05 -16.19
C ASN A 78 -21.03 1.72 -16.35
N GLU A 79 -22.08 1.09 -15.84
CA GLU A 79 -23.38 1.73 -15.78
C GLU A 79 -23.38 2.69 -14.59
N ASN A 80 -23.17 3.96 -14.86
CA ASN A 80 -23.55 5.02 -13.96
C ASN A 80 -25.08 5.08 -13.95
N THR A 81 -25.71 4.42 -12.99
CA THR A 81 -27.13 4.55 -12.72
C THR A 81 -27.43 5.83 -11.92
N ASP A 82 -26.64 6.86 -12.13
CA ASP A 82 -26.64 8.13 -11.40
C ASP A 82 -27.91 8.92 -11.67
N TYR A 83 -29.05 8.43 -11.18
CA TYR A 83 -30.30 9.19 -11.14
C TYR A 83 -30.66 9.93 -12.46
N ILE A 84 -30.02 9.52 -13.59
CA ILE A 84 -30.29 10.07 -14.91
C ILE A 84 -31.77 9.84 -15.25
N ASN A 85 -32.41 10.85 -15.82
CA ASN A 85 -33.85 10.93 -16.10
C ASN A 85 -34.74 10.96 -14.85
N GLN A 86 -34.17 11.26 -13.65
CA GLN A 86 -34.96 11.53 -12.45
C GLN A 86 -35.09 13.03 -12.21
N GLU A 87 -36.21 13.40 -11.59
CA GLU A 87 -36.39 14.76 -11.09
C GLU A 87 -35.49 14.99 -9.89
N VAL A 88 -34.65 16.02 -9.95
CA VAL A 88 -33.71 16.40 -8.89
C VAL A 88 -33.86 17.87 -8.53
N SER A 89 -33.47 18.19 -7.31
CA SER A 89 -33.31 19.58 -6.90
C SER A 89 -31.93 19.79 -6.30
N ILE A 90 -31.15 20.71 -6.87
CA ILE A 90 -29.81 21.05 -6.44
C ILE A 90 -29.87 22.38 -5.69
N LEU A 91 -29.41 22.39 -4.43
CA LEU A 91 -29.12 23.62 -3.69
C LEU A 91 -27.66 23.99 -3.90
N THR A 92 -27.43 25.18 -4.39
CA THR A 92 -26.09 25.76 -4.60
C THR A 92 -25.59 26.50 -3.37
N LYS A 93 -24.29 26.82 -3.32
CA LYS A 93 -23.67 27.52 -2.18
C LYS A 93 -24.18 28.94 -1.97
N ASP A 94 -24.70 29.58 -3.02
CA ASP A 94 -25.37 30.88 -2.98
C ASP A 94 -26.85 30.80 -2.57
N ASN A 95 -27.32 29.60 -2.15
CA ASN A 95 -28.70 29.29 -1.76
C ASN A 95 -29.71 29.28 -2.92
N SER A 96 -29.29 29.26 -4.17
CA SER A 96 -30.20 29.07 -5.30
C SER A 96 -30.62 27.61 -5.40
N ILE A 97 -31.91 27.38 -5.80
CA ILE A 97 -32.43 26.02 -6.02
C ILE A 97 -32.66 25.81 -7.52
N ILE A 98 -32.00 24.80 -8.08
CA ILE A 98 -32.17 24.41 -9.47
C ILE A 98 -32.92 23.09 -9.51
N LYS A 99 -34.08 23.04 -10.15
CA LYS A 99 -34.94 21.85 -10.28
C LYS A 99 -35.04 21.41 -11.73
N GLY A 100 -35.23 20.13 -11.93
CA GLY A 100 -35.50 19.55 -13.23
C GLY A 100 -35.05 18.10 -13.32
N ILE A 101 -35.04 17.58 -14.52
CA ILE A 101 -34.63 16.19 -14.80
C ILE A 101 -33.12 16.14 -14.98
N LEU A 102 -32.46 15.28 -14.20
CA LEU A 102 -31.01 15.05 -14.33
C LEU A 102 -30.72 14.38 -15.67
N TYR A 103 -30.04 15.08 -16.56
CA TYR A 103 -29.66 14.58 -17.88
C TYR A 103 -28.27 13.94 -17.89
N LYS A 104 -27.33 14.51 -17.13
CA LYS A 104 -25.94 14.04 -17.03
C LYS A 104 -25.38 14.31 -15.64
N ASN A 105 -24.62 13.36 -15.13
CA ASN A 105 -23.80 13.49 -13.93
C ASN A 105 -22.41 12.97 -14.25
N ASP A 106 -21.44 13.84 -14.40
CA ASP A 106 -20.04 13.48 -14.60
C ASP A 106 -19.20 13.79 -13.34
N GLY A 107 -17.88 13.57 -13.42
CA GLY A 107 -16.98 13.82 -12.29
C GLY A 107 -17.03 15.24 -11.76
N GLU A 108 -17.33 16.24 -12.59
CA GLU A 108 -17.18 17.67 -12.32
C GLU A 108 -18.50 18.44 -12.27
N SER A 109 -19.57 17.95 -12.93
CA SER A 109 -20.82 18.70 -13.08
C SER A 109 -22.09 17.85 -13.07
N TYR A 110 -23.22 18.51 -12.80
CA TYR A 110 -24.57 18.04 -13.07
C TYR A 110 -25.15 18.83 -14.24
N THR A 111 -25.72 18.14 -15.24
CA THR A 111 -26.50 18.77 -16.28
C THR A 111 -27.98 18.48 -16.03
N ILE A 112 -28.79 19.51 -15.84
CA ILE A 112 -30.21 19.39 -15.52
C ILE A 112 -31.01 20.04 -16.64
N ARG A 113 -32.04 19.33 -17.10
CA ARG A 113 -33.07 19.88 -17.99
C ARG A 113 -34.19 20.46 -17.13
N ASN A 114 -34.34 21.79 -17.14
CA ASN A 114 -35.38 22.48 -16.37
C ASN A 114 -36.78 22.34 -17.00
N GLU A 115 -37.81 22.85 -16.34
CA GLU A 115 -39.19 22.81 -16.82
C GLU A 115 -39.40 23.55 -18.14
N ASN A 116 -38.57 24.54 -18.46
CA ASN A 116 -38.60 25.27 -19.73
C ASN A 116 -37.90 24.50 -20.88
N GLY A 117 -37.34 23.33 -20.60
CA GLY A 117 -36.59 22.52 -21.57
C GLY A 117 -35.14 22.94 -21.77
N GLU A 118 -34.66 23.90 -20.97
CA GLU A 118 -33.28 24.38 -21.03
C GLU A 118 -32.34 23.48 -20.24
N TYR A 119 -31.10 23.33 -20.72
CA TYR A 119 -30.06 22.57 -20.04
C TYR A 119 -29.20 23.48 -19.18
N VAL A 120 -29.23 23.27 -17.88
CA VAL A 120 -28.42 24.01 -16.89
C VAL A 120 -27.30 23.12 -16.43
N VAL A 121 -26.06 23.59 -16.55
CA VAL A 121 -24.87 22.91 -16.03
C VAL A 121 -24.46 23.49 -14.70
N VAL A 122 -24.42 22.67 -13.66
CA VAL A 122 -24.05 23.07 -12.31
C VAL A 122 -22.75 22.37 -11.93
N LEU A 123 -21.66 23.10 -11.73
CA LEU A 123 -20.39 22.54 -11.30
C LEU A 123 -20.52 22.03 -9.86
N LYS A 124 -20.00 20.85 -9.58
CA LYS A 124 -20.10 20.21 -8.25
C LYS A 124 -19.45 21.03 -7.14
N GLU A 125 -18.44 21.80 -7.46
CA GLU A 125 -17.81 22.73 -6.49
C GLU A 125 -18.76 23.82 -5.96
N TYR A 126 -19.83 24.17 -6.68
CA TYR A 126 -20.84 25.13 -6.25
C TYR A 126 -22.06 24.49 -5.59
N VAL A 127 -22.10 23.16 -5.53
CA VAL A 127 -23.23 22.42 -4.94
C VAL A 127 -23.07 22.32 -3.43
N LYS A 128 -24.18 22.61 -2.70
CA LYS A 128 -24.29 22.43 -1.27
C LYS A 128 -24.88 21.07 -0.92
N TYR A 129 -25.96 20.67 -1.59
CA TYR A 129 -26.51 19.32 -1.59
C TYR A 129 -27.40 19.07 -2.81
N VAL A 130 -27.62 17.79 -3.13
CA VAL A 130 -28.54 17.34 -4.17
C VAL A 130 -29.65 16.51 -3.53
N ASN A 131 -30.92 16.85 -3.83
CA ASN A 131 -32.06 16.06 -3.44
C ASN A 131 -32.57 15.30 -4.68
N TYR A 132 -32.51 13.97 -4.64
CA TYR A 132 -32.91 13.07 -5.71
C TYR A 132 -34.37 12.62 -5.63
N GLY A 133 -35.17 13.23 -4.76
CA GLY A 133 -36.58 12.87 -4.59
C GLY A 133 -36.80 11.72 -3.60
N LYS A 134 -37.97 11.08 -3.71
CA LYS A 134 -38.35 9.93 -2.85
C LYS A 134 -38.10 8.64 -3.61
N PHE A 135 -37.40 7.71 -2.97
CA PHE A 135 -37.20 6.34 -3.45
C PHE A 135 -37.67 5.35 -2.38
N ASP A 136 -38.07 4.14 -2.76
CA ASP A 136 -38.09 3.05 -1.80
C ASP A 136 -36.64 2.62 -1.46
N GLU A 137 -36.48 1.96 -0.32
CA GLU A 137 -35.14 1.64 0.21
C GLU A 137 -34.37 0.67 -0.69
N ILE A 138 -35.07 -0.24 -1.36
CA ILE A 138 -34.48 -1.24 -2.26
C ILE A 138 -34.00 -0.56 -3.55
N ASP A 139 -34.81 0.30 -4.12
CA ASP A 139 -34.49 1.04 -5.35
C ASP A 139 -33.32 2.00 -5.11
N PHE A 140 -33.29 2.67 -3.94
CA PHE A 140 -32.20 3.53 -3.54
C PHE A 140 -30.88 2.76 -3.40
N LYS A 141 -30.88 1.63 -2.67
CA LYS A 141 -29.70 0.76 -2.53
C LYS A 141 -29.20 0.25 -3.88
N ASN A 142 -30.08 -0.22 -4.74
CA ASN A 142 -29.71 -0.71 -6.08
C ASN A 142 -29.10 0.38 -6.98
N ARG A 143 -29.57 1.62 -6.84
CA ARG A 143 -29.04 2.77 -7.61
C ARG A 143 -27.73 3.33 -7.07
N MET A 144 -27.45 3.15 -5.77
CA MET A 144 -26.17 3.52 -5.16
C MET A 144 -25.04 2.57 -5.54
N ILE A 145 -25.34 1.38 -6.02
CA ILE A 145 -24.37 0.38 -6.47
C ILE A 145 -24.04 0.65 -7.95
N ASN A 146 -23.04 1.49 -8.20
CA ASN A 146 -22.46 1.70 -9.53
C ASN A 146 -21.61 0.50 -9.93
N ASN A 147 -22.19 -0.44 -10.67
CA ASN A 147 -21.52 -1.66 -11.09
C ASN A 147 -21.33 -1.69 -12.60
N GLY A 148 -20.27 -2.38 -13.04
CA GLY A 148 -20.05 -2.66 -14.45
C GLY A 148 -21.02 -3.69 -15.00
N VAL A 149 -21.27 -3.60 -16.30
CA VAL A 149 -22.03 -4.59 -17.08
C VAL A 149 -21.18 -5.11 -18.22
N LEU A 150 -21.01 -6.42 -18.28
CA LEU A 150 -20.32 -7.10 -19.36
C LEU A 150 -21.33 -7.82 -20.24
N LYS A 151 -21.43 -7.40 -21.51
CA LYS A 151 -22.23 -8.03 -22.55
C LYS A 151 -21.35 -8.88 -23.44
N LEU A 152 -21.75 -10.12 -23.65
CA LEU A 152 -21.02 -11.11 -24.45
C LEU A 152 -21.95 -11.66 -25.52
N VAL A 153 -21.46 -11.78 -26.75
CA VAL A 153 -22.13 -12.50 -27.83
C VAL A 153 -21.25 -13.68 -28.19
N PHE A 154 -21.81 -14.86 -28.06
CA PHE A 154 -21.18 -16.13 -28.38
C PHE A 154 -21.75 -16.82 -29.60
N ASP A 155 -20.96 -17.71 -30.18
CA ASP A 155 -21.40 -18.72 -31.13
C ASP A 155 -21.11 -20.08 -30.50
N SER A 156 -22.17 -20.83 -30.16
CA SER A 156 -22.10 -22.14 -29.51
C SER A 156 -22.37 -23.29 -30.49
N LYS A 157 -21.58 -24.36 -30.34
CA LYS A 157 -21.80 -25.62 -31.11
C LYS A 157 -22.84 -26.54 -30.48
N LYS A 158 -23.30 -26.25 -29.24
CA LYS A 158 -24.24 -27.07 -28.47
C LYS A 158 -25.30 -26.23 -27.75
N ASP A 159 -26.40 -26.88 -27.37
CA ASP A 159 -27.38 -26.36 -26.40
C ASP A 159 -27.10 -26.88 -24.99
N GLY A 160 -27.67 -26.22 -23.98
CA GLY A 160 -27.69 -26.63 -22.57
C GLY A 160 -26.64 -25.94 -21.72
N ASP A 161 -26.45 -26.47 -20.52
CA ASP A 161 -25.55 -25.87 -19.53
C ASP A 161 -24.14 -25.67 -20.08
N CYS A 162 -23.61 -24.48 -19.85
CA CYS A 162 -22.25 -24.14 -20.21
C CYS A 162 -21.55 -23.30 -19.09
N GLU A 163 -20.23 -23.42 -19.04
CA GLU A 163 -19.38 -22.66 -18.15
C GLU A 163 -18.30 -21.98 -18.97
N PHE A 164 -17.95 -20.77 -18.56
CA PHE A 164 -16.85 -20.00 -19.14
C PHE A 164 -16.16 -19.14 -18.07
N GLY A 165 -14.86 -18.93 -18.24
CA GLY A 165 -14.06 -18.10 -17.36
C GLY A 165 -14.01 -16.65 -17.84
N VAL A 166 -14.11 -15.71 -16.90
CA VAL A 166 -13.88 -14.28 -17.12
C VAL A 166 -12.69 -13.86 -16.26
N ASN A 167 -11.61 -13.43 -16.90
CA ASN A 167 -10.41 -12.94 -16.26
C ASN A 167 -10.31 -11.43 -16.45
N TYR A 168 -9.92 -10.72 -15.39
CA TYR A 168 -9.71 -9.28 -15.46
C TYR A 168 -8.77 -8.82 -14.36
N VAL A 169 -8.24 -7.63 -14.57
CA VAL A 169 -7.45 -6.90 -13.59
C VAL A 169 -8.25 -5.71 -13.10
N LEU A 170 -8.17 -5.41 -11.81
CA LEU A 170 -8.86 -4.27 -11.22
C LEU A 170 -7.95 -3.54 -10.23
N ASN A 171 -8.29 -2.26 -9.99
CA ASN A 171 -7.66 -1.43 -8.98
C ASN A 171 -8.53 -1.36 -7.71
N ASN A 172 -8.03 -0.65 -6.69
CA ASN A 172 -8.72 -0.35 -5.42
C ASN A 172 -8.94 -1.56 -4.51
N ILE A 173 -8.09 -2.56 -4.64
CA ILE A 173 -7.93 -3.62 -3.66
C ILE A 173 -6.44 -3.81 -3.41
N SER A 174 -6.06 -3.93 -2.16
CA SER A 174 -4.65 -4.07 -1.77
C SER A 174 -4.52 -4.89 -0.51
N TRP A 175 -3.31 -5.34 -0.25
CA TRP A 175 -2.94 -5.90 1.03
C TRP A 175 -1.58 -5.36 1.48
N ASN A 176 -1.35 -5.36 2.79
CA ASN A 176 -0.08 -5.03 3.39
C ASN A 176 0.12 -5.83 4.68
N ALA A 177 1.34 -5.89 5.17
CA ALA A 177 1.62 -6.40 6.51
C ALA A 177 1.51 -5.26 7.54
N SER A 178 1.10 -5.61 8.75
CA SER A 178 1.10 -4.75 9.92
C SER A 178 1.73 -5.50 11.08
N TYR A 179 2.66 -4.87 11.77
CA TYR A 179 3.45 -5.47 12.84
C TYR A 179 3.23 -4.70 14.13
N ASP A 180 2.91 -5.41 15.21
CA ASP A 180 2.88 -4.87 16.56
C ASP A 180 4.03 -5.46 17.35
N ALA A 181 5.00 -4.62 17.74
CA ALA A 181 6.19 -4.98 18.50
C ALA A 181 6.05 -4.53 19.95
N TYR A 182 6.18 -5.44 20.89
CA TYR A 182 6.04 -5.17 22.32
C TYR A 182 7.38 -5.30 23.00
N LEU A 183 7.89 -4.21 23.57
CA LEU A 183 9.12 -4.20 24.34
C LEU A 183 8.89 -4.84 25.72
N ASN A 184 9.84 -5.65 26.19
CA ASN A 184 9.88 -6.12 27.56
C ASN A 184 10.31 -5.00 28.53
N ASP A 185 10.20 -5.23 29.84
CA ASP A 185 10.41 -4.18 30.86
C ASP A 185 11.82 -3.62 30.85
N ASP A 186 12.85 -4.45 30.67
CA ASP A 186 14.27 -4.07 30.64
C ASP A 186 14.77 -3.62 29.26
N GLU A 187 13.90 -3.57 28.26
CA GLU A 187 14.20 -3.15 26.88
C GLU A 187 15.38 -3.90 26.22
N THR A 188 15.47 -5.20 26.47
CA THR A 188 16.47 -6.10 25.86
C THR A 188 15.90 -7.03 24.83
N LYS A 189 14.56 -7.25 24.87
CA LYS A 189 13.81 -8.14 23.98
C LYS A 189 12.51 -7.50 23.56
N LEU A 190 11.99 -7.96 22.42
CA LEU A 190 10.67 -7.60 21.94
C LEU A 190 9.92 -8.84 21.46
N ASP A 191 8.60 -8.77 21.51
CA ASP A 191 7.68 -9.72 20.89
C ASP A 191 7.07 -9.05 19.67
N ILE A 192 6.95 -9.76 18.55
CA ILE A 192 6.32 -9.25 17.32
C ILE A 192 5.11 -10.10 16.97
N ASN A 193 3.96 -9.45 16.80
CA ASN A 193 2.77 -10.02 16.17
C ASN A 193 2.59 -9.40 14.79
N ALA A 194 2.57 -10.24 13.77
CA ALA A 194 2.38 -9.80 12.38
C ALA A 194 0.99 -10.18 11.90
N ARG A 195 0.36 -9.27 11.17
CA ARG A 195 -0.97 -9.46 10.56
C ARG A 195 -0.93 -9.07 9.09
N ILE A 196 -1.70 -9.77 8.29
CA ILE A 196 -2.07 -9.37 6.94
C ILE A 196 -3.32 -8.50 7.03
N VAL A 197 -3.29 -7.38 6.34
CA VAL A 197 -4.42 -6.44 6.25
C VAL A 197 -4.82 -6.32 4.78
N ILE A 198 -6.05 -6.72 4.44
CA ILE A 198 -6.62 -6.64 3.09
C ILE A 198 -7.68 -5.55 3.12
N THR A 199 -7.61 -4.59 2.18
CA THR A 199 -8.61 -3.53 2.02
C THR A 199 -9.23 -3.62 0.64
N ASN A 200 -10.57 -3.71 0.58
CA ASN A 200 -11.34 -3.77 -0.65
C ASN A 200 -12.19 -2.50 -0.81
N ASN A 201 -11.88 -1.69 -1.81
CA ASN A 201 -12.64 -0.49 -2.20
C ASN A 201 -13.04 -0.54 -3.69
N THR A 202 -13.29 -1.75 -4.21
CA THR A 202 -13.57 -1.97 -5.64
C THR A 202 -15.00 -1.64 -6.06
N GLY A 203 -15.92 -1.47 -5.10
CA GLY A 203 -17.36 -1.41 -5.32
C GLY A 203 -17.99 -2.80 -5.48
N TYR A 204 -17.26 -3.89 -5.14
CA TYR A 204 -17.73 -5.26 -5.36
C TYR A 204 -17.43 -6.17 -4.17
N ASN A 205 -18.38 -7.06 -3.85
CA ASN A 205 -18.22 -8.08 -2.80
C ASN A 205 -17.71 -9.38 -3.41
N PHE A 206 -16.51 -9.79 -3.08
CA PHE A 206 -15.94 -11.08 -3.48
C PHE A 206 -16.40 -12.16 -2.50
N LYS A 207 -17.45 -12.90 -2.86
CA LYS A 207 -18.02 -13.96 -2.01
C LYS A 207 -17.29 -15.28 -2.23
N ASN A 208 -16.96 -15.98 -1.13
CA ASN A 208 -16.32 -17.31 -1.14
C ASN A 208 -15.12 -17.41 -2.11
N ALA A 209 -14.30 -16.36 -2.16
CA ALA A 209 -13.17 -16.28 -3.05
C ALA A 209 -11.94 -17.01 -2.50
N ARG A 210 -11.23 -17.75 -3.36
CA ARG A 210 -9.89 -18.25 -3.07
C ARG A 210 -8.92 -17.09 -3.28
N VAL A 211 -8.10 -16.81 -2.27
CA VAL A 211 -7.24 -15.62 -2.28
C VAL A 211 -5.79 -16.02 -2.17
N LEU A 212 -4.99 -15.51 -3.11
CA LEU A 212 -3.54 -15.54 -3.10
C LEU A 212 -3.02 -14.11 -2.93
N LEU A 213 -2.12 -13.90 -1.98
CA LEU A 213 -1.46 -12.62 -1.77
C LEU A 213 -0.06 -12.67 -2.38
N VAL A 214 0.31 -11.66 -3.15
CA VAL A 214 1.62 -11.60 -3.81
C VAL A 214 2.35 -10.35 -3.39
N VAL A 215 3.63 -10.52 -3.02
CA VAL A 215 4.58 -9.46 -2.67
C VAL A 215 5.55 -9.26 -3.81
N GLY A 216 5.74 -8.02 -4.22
CA GLY A 216 6.73 -7.60 -5.19
C GLY A 216 6.23 -6.46 -6.07
N ASP A 217 7.19 -5.70 -6.58
CA ASP A 217 6.90 -4.62 -7.52
C ASP A 217 6.71 -5.21 -8.91
N ILE A 218 5.45 -5.40 -9.30
CA ILE A 218 5.14 -5.82 -10.67
C ILE A 218 5.43 -4.64 -11.59
N ASN A 219 6.36 -4.85 -12.53
CA ASN A 219 6.61 -3.87 -13.57
C ASN A 219 5.36 -3.74 -14.47
N ARG A 220 4.71 -2.59 -14.42
CA ARG A 220 3.53 -2.27 -15.22
C ARG A 220 3.91 -1.31 -16.33
N VAL A 221 3.62 -1.70 -17.55
CA VAL A 221 3.58 -0.75 -18.66
C VAL A 221 2.20 -0.11 -18.63
N LEU A 222 2.14 1.15 -18.23
CA LEU A 222 0.87 1.90 -18.12
C LEU A 222 0.10 2.04 -19.45
N GLU A 223 0.68 1.62 -20.56
CA GLU A 223 0.09 1.73 -21.90
C GLU A 223 -0.09 0.41 -22.68
N ASN A 224 0.41 -0.77 -22.20
CA ASN A 224 0.25 -2.04 -22.95
C ASN A 224 0.21 -3.27 -22.05
N ILE A 225 -0.96 -3.87 -21.93
CA ILE A 225 -1.31 -5.01 -21.03
C ILE A 225 -0.99 -6.39 -21.66
N SER A 226 0.00 -6.52 -22.52
CA SER A 226 0.32 -7.81 -23.15
C SER A 226 1.01 -8.84 -22.25
N THR A 227 1.55 -8.42 -21.10
CA THR A 227 2.40 -9.25 -20.22
C THR A 227 1.61 -10.11 -19.21
N PHE A 228 0.33 -9.81 -18.96
CA PHE A 228 -0.49 -10.55 -17.97
C PHE A 228 -0.93 -11.94 -18.43
N LYS A 229 -0.93 -12.22 -19.74
CA LYS A 229 -1.35 -13.52 -20.28
C LYS A 229 -0.49 -14.70 -19.83
N THR A 230 0.77 -14.48 -19.49
CA THR A 230 1.73 -15.52 -19.13
C THR A 230 1.67 -15.88 -17.65
N MET A 231 1.35 -14.92 -16.77
CA MET A 231 1.32 -15.15 -15.32
C MET A 231 0.07 -15.91 -14.85
N SER A 232 -1.08 -15.66 -15.45
CA SER A 232 -2.32 -16.36 -15.08
C SER A 232 -2.28 -17.87 -15.34
N LYS A 233 -1.54 -18.32 -16.35
CA LYS A 233 -1.38 -19.75 -16.65
C LYS A 233 -0.46 -20.48 -15.68
N ALA A 234 0.57 -19.81 -15.15
CA ALA A 234 1.49 -20.39 -14.17
C ALA A 234 0.85 -20.48 -12.76
N MET A 235 -0.06 -19.55 -12.43
CA MET A 235 -0.73 -19.52 -11.13
C MET A 235 -1.84 -20.57 -10.98
N MET A 236 -2.41 -21.08 -12.06
CA MET A 236 -3.42 -22.17 -12.02
C MET A 236 -2.84 -23.54 -11.62
N ALA A 237 -1.51 -23.71 -11.66
CA ALA A 237 -0.86 -25.00 -11.41
C ALA A 237 -0.39 -25.22 -9.96
N SER A 238 -0.51 -24.23 -9.07
CA SER A 238 -0.22 -24.44 -7.65
C SER A 238 -1.40 -25.17 -7.01
N SER A 239 -1.25 -26.48 -6.84
CA SER A 239 -2.14 -27.30 -6.04
C SER A 239 -2.24 -26.73 -4.63
N PHE A 240 -3.44 -26.36 -4.22
CA PHE A 240 -3.74 -26.04 -2.82
C PHE A 240 -3.61 -27.32 -2.01
N GLU A 241 -2.45 -27.58 -1.44
CA GLU A 241 -2.32 -28.60 -0.40
C GLU A 241 -3.09 -28.15 0.83
N ASP A 242 -3.95 -29.01 1.28
CA ASP A 242 -4.81 -28.88 2.46
C ASP A 242 -3.93 -29.00 3.73
N SER A 243 -3.17 -27.96 4.06
CA SER A 243 -2.39 -27.93 5.30
C SER A 243 -3.02 -26.92 6.26
N ALA A 244 -3.70 -27.45 7.26
CA ALA A 244 -4.09 -26.71 8.44
C ALA A 244 -2.84 -26.30 9.25
N SER A 245 -2.07 -25.32 8.75
CA SER A 245 -1.00 -24.70 9.52
C SER A 245 -1.51 -23.38 10.07
N GLU A 246 -1.36 -23.17 11.37
CA GLU A 246 -1.76 -21.93 12.05
C GLU A 246 -1.01 -20.67 11.54
N GLU A 247 0.08 -20.85 10.83
CA GLU A 247 0.90 -19.75 10.30
C GLU A 247 0.84 -19.66 8.78
N ILE A 248 0.70 -18.44 8.27
CA ILE A 248 0.75 -18.14 6.85
C ILE A 248 2.21 -18.15 6.38
N LYS A 249 2.60 -19.19 5.65
CA LYS A 249 3.98 -19.37 5.15
C LYS A 249 4.15 -18.78 3.76
N PRO A 250 5.28 -18.11 3.50
CA PRO A 250 5.62 -17.67 2.15
C PRO A 250 5.97 -18.85 1.25
N SER A 251 5.53 -18.78 -0.01
CA SER A 251 5.99 -19.61 -1.11
C SER A 251 6.56 -18.74 -2.22
N GLN A 252 7.52 -19.22 -2.97
CA GLN A 252 8.12 -18.45 -4.07
C GLN A 252 7.36 -18.71 -5.37
N ILE A 253 6.98 -17.61 -6.05
CA ILE A 253 6.40 -17.65 -7.40
C ILE A 253 7.29 -16.77 -8.30
N SER A 254 8.13 -17.39 -9.14
CA SER A 254 9.12 -16.67 -9.94
C SER A 254 10.03 -15.81 -9.04
N GLU A 255 10.12 -14.53 -9.29
CA GLU A 255 10.90 -13.55 -8.50
C GLU A 255 10.10 -12.96 -7.31
N PHE A 256 8.88 -13.44 -7.07
CA PHE A 256 7.96 -12.91 -6.05
C PHE A 256 7.75 -13.91 -4.92
N TYR A 257 7.35 -13.40 -3.76
CA TYR A 257 6.81 -14.22 -2.69
C TYR A 257 5.29 -14.16 -2.69
N SER A 258 4.65 -15.31 -2.46
CA SER A 258 3.22 -15.41 -2.28
C SER A 258 2.87 -15.98 -0.92
N TYR A 259 1.69 -15.63 -0.45
CA TYR A 259 1.14 -16.07 0.83
C TYR A 259 -0.26 -16.63 0.59
N ASN A 260 -0.42 -17.92 0.80
CA ASN A 260 -1.72 -18.58 0.78
C ASN A 260 -2.42 -18.32 2.10
N LEU A 261 -3.69 -17.92 2.06
CA LEU A 261 -4.49 -17.80 3.28
C LEU A 261 -4.84 -19.18 3.83
N PRO A 262 -5.01 -19.35 5.17
CA PRO A 262 -5.29 -20.64 5.79
C PRO A 262 -6.75 -21.08 5.60
N PHE A 263 -7.49 -20.46 4.70
CA PHE A 263 -8.89 -20.71 4.39
C PHE A 263 -9.04 -21.15 2.94
N LYS A 264 -9.90 -22.16 2.69
CA LYS A 264 -10.24 -22.57 1.32
C LYS A 264 -10.85 -21.42 0.52
N SER A 265 -11.67 -20.60 1.17
CA SER A 265 -12.28 -19.42 0.61
C SER A 265 -12.62 -18.40 1.70
N ILE A 266 -12.69 -17.14 1.31
CA ILE A 266 -13.03 -16.02 2.18
C ILE A 266 -13.95 -15.05 1.46
N THR A 267 -14.85 -14.40 2.18
CA THR A 267 -15.65 -13.31 1.64
C THR A 267 -14.98 -11.98 2.00
N ILE A 268 -14.79 -11.10 1.01
CA ILE A 268 -14.21 -9.77 1.17
C ILE A 268 -15.23 -8.76 0.66
N ASN A 269 -15.91 -8.07 1.57
CA ASN A 269 -16.94 -7.10 1.19
C ASN A 269 -16.32 -5.78 0.73
N ASP A 270 -17.07 -5.02 -0.09
CA ASP A 270 -16.68 -3.66 -0.45
C ASP A 270 -16.65 -2.74 0.76
N GLY A 271 -15.67 -1.84 0.83
CA GLY A 271 -15.43 -0.95 1.97
C GLY A 271 -14.89 -1.65 3.21
N GLU A 272 -14.58 -2.95 3.14
CA GLU A 272 -14.10 -3.75 4.27
C GLU A 272 -12.57 -3.74 4.36
N THR A 273 -12.07 -3.73 5.60
CA THR A 273 -10.68 -4.02 5.93
C THR A 273 -10.63 -5.29 6.78
N LEU A 274 -10.11 -6.36 6.20
CA LEU A 274 -9.89 -7.63 6.89
C LEU A 274 -8.50 -7.68 7.50
N SER A 275 -8.39 -8.23 8.71
CA SER A 275 -7.12 -8.45 9.39
C SER A 275 -6.98 -9.93 9.77
N LEU A 276 -5.89 -10.57 9.35
CA LEU A 276 -5.61 -11.98 9.55
C LEU A 276 -4.25 -12.13 10.23
N ASP A 277 -4.16 -12.96 11.26
CA ASP A 277 -2.89 -13.26 11.90
C ASP A 277 -1.95 -13.97 10.93
N MET A 278 -0.73 -13.48 10.83
CA MET A 278 0.32 -14.04 9.97
C MET A 278 1.28 -14.92 10.79
N PHE A 279 1.87 -14.35 11.82
CA PHE A 279 2.70 -15.06 12.80
C PHE A 279 2.86 -14.25 14.09
N SER A 280 3.29 -14.94 15.15
CA SER A 280 3.75 -14.36 16.41
C SER A 280 5.15 -14.87 16.74
N ARG A 281 6.05 -13.96 17.14
CA ARG A 281 7.41 -14.30 17.59
C ARG A 281 7.70 -13.61 18.90
N LYS A 282 8.28 -14.36 19.83
CA LYS A 282 8.56 -13.90 21.20
C LYS A 282 10.04 -13.90 21.51
N GLY A 283 10.47 -12.95 22.33
CA GLY A 283 11.81 -12.90 22.89
C GLY A 283 12.90 -12.54 21.90
N ILE A 284 12.59 -11.81 20.82
CA ILE A 284 13.54 -11.33 19.83
C ILE A 284 14.52 -10.39 20.50
N LYS A 285 15.81 -10.74 20.47
CA LYS A 285 16.89 -9.91 21.02
C LYS A 285 17.17 -8.75 20.09
N PHE A 286 17.28 -7.56 20.65
CA PHE A 286 17.67 -6.36 19.92
C PHE A 286 18.78 -5.57 20.62
N LYS A 287 19.44 -4.69 19.86
CA LYS A 287 20.38 -3.69 20.38
C LYS A 287 19.71 -2.32 20.25
N LYS A 288 19.69 -1.56 21.35
CA LYS A 288 19.27 -0.16 21.34
C LYS A 288 20.47 0.72 21.00
N LEU A 289 20.31 1.55 19.99
CA LEU A 289 21.34 2.44 19.47
C LEU A 289 20.79 3.85 19.34
N TYR A 290 21.54 4.84 19.82
CA TYR A 290 21.21 6.24 19.61
C TYR A 290 21.96 6.77 18.40
N ILE A 291 21.26 7.48 17.51
CA ILE A 291 21.86 8.00 16.28
C ILE A 291 21.86 9.52 16.32
N TYR A 292 23.06 10.09 16.21
CA TYR A 292 23.28 11.48 15.92
C TYR A 292 23.59 11.62 14.42
N LYS A 293 22.79 12.38 13.68
CA LYS A 293 23.09 12.74 12.28
C LYS A 293 23.63 14.15 12.27
N GLY A 294 24.86 14.32 11.82
CA GLY A 294 25.47 15.61 11.60
C GLY A 294 24.71 16.44 10.54
N GLN A 295 25.21 17.62 10.30
CA GLN A 295 24.61 18.53 9.34
C GLN A 295 24.93 18.10 7.90
N GLN A 296 23.97 18.25 7.02
CA GLN A 296 24.11 17.95 5.59
C GLN A 296 24.00 19.18 4.69
N ASP A 297 23.88 20.39 5.25
CA ASP A 297 23.70 21.62 4.49
C ASP A 297 25.03 22.20 4.04
N MET A 298 25.18 22.50 2.76
CA MET A 298 26.39 23.10 2.17
C MET A 298 26.52 24.61 2.39
N TRP A 299 25.49 25.28 2.93
CA TRP A 299 25.40 26.74 2.99
C TRP A 299 26.59 27.40 3.67
N TYR A 300 27.19 26.76 4.67
CA TYR A 300 28.31 27.34 5.42
C TYR A 300 29.60 27.50 4.60
N PHE A 301 29.79 26.77 3.49
CA PHE A 301 30.93 26.99 2.59
C PHE A 301 30.84 28.30 1.80
N TYR A 302 29.63 28.85 1.65
CA TYR A 302 29.39 30.08 0.92
C TYR A 302 29.36 31.31 1.83
N ASP A 303 29.13 31.17 3.12
CA ASP A 303 28.78 32.24 4.05
C ASP A 303 29.93 32.54 5.02
N ASN A 304 31.13 32.49 4.83
CA ASN A 304 32.27 32.92 5.70
C ASN A 304 31.99 32.78 7.23
N LEU A 305 31.14 31.84 7.64
CA LEU A 305 30.78 31.63 9.04
C LEU A 305 31.94 30.96 9.77
N LYS A 306 32.57 31.69 10.67
CA LYS A 306 33.69 31.21 11.48
C LYS A 306 33.29 30.22 12.58
N SER A 307 31.99 30.13 12.92
CA SER A 307 31.47 29.12 13.85
C SER A 307 30.00 28.87 13.57
N TYR A 308 29.63 27.61 13.51
CA TYR A 308 28.23 27.16 13.37
C TYR A 308 27.91 26.15 14.45
N ARG A 309 26.79 26.38 15.14
CA ARG A 309 26.33 25.50 16.22
C ARG A 309 25.06 24.81 15.80
N TYR A 310 25.01 23.49 15.99
CA TYR A 310 23.87 22.68 15.69
C TYR A 310 23.58 21.72 16.86
N ASP A 311 22.49 21.99 17.56
CA ASP A 311 22.04 21.20 18.72
C ASP A 311 20.82 20.38 18.34
N LYS A 312 20.81 19.10 18.67
CA LYS A 312 19.61 18.26 18.52
C LYS A 312 19.59 17.04 19.43
N ASN A 313 18.39 16.54 19.69
CA ASN A 313 18.19 15.26 20.33
C ASN A 313 18.48 14.11 19.34
N LEU A 314 19.08 13.04 19.86
CA LEU A 314 19.36 11.84 19.09
C LEU A 314 18.10 11.02 18.87
N THR A 315 18.07 10.26 17.78
CA THR A 315 17.03 9.26 17.57
C THR A 315 17.41 7.95 18.26
N ALA A 316 16.45 7.35 18.96
CA ALA A 316 16.60 6.01 19.53
C ALA A 316 16.13 4.97 18.50
N ASN A 317 16.98 3.99 18.19
CA ASN A 317 16.73 2.94 17.22
C ASN A 317 16.87 1.57 17.85
N LEU A 318 16.02 0.63 17.44
CA LEU A 318 16.12 -0.79 17.77
C LEU A 318 16.70 -1.54 16.57
N ILE A 319 17.70 -2.37 16.81
CA ILE A 319 18.37 -3.13 15.76
C ILE A 319 18.35 -4.60 16.12
N PHE A 320 17.79 -5.43 15.24
CA PHE A 320 17.74 -6.89 15.39
C PHE A 320 17.87 -7.61 14.06
N GLU A 321 18.10 -8.90 14.12
CA GLU A 321 18.31 -9.75 12.93
C GLU A 321 17.07 -10.62 12.68
N ASN A 322 16.63 -10.69 11.43
CA ASN A 322 15.60 -11.62 10.95
C ASN A 322 16.21 -12.99 10.70
N ASN A 323 16.60 -13.71 11.74
CA ASN A 323 17.33 -14.96 11.65
C ASN A 323 16.76 -16.05 12.60
N LYS A 324 17.30 -17.25 12.51
CA LYS A 324 16.88 -18.41 13.32
C LYS A 324 17.10 -18.20 14.81
N GLU A 325 18.14 -17.46 15.23
CA GLU A 325 18.38 -17.20 16.64
C GLU A 325 17.27 -16.37 17.29
N ASN A 326 16.62 -15.52 16.49
CA ASN A 326 15.45 -14.76 16.87
C ASN A 326 14.13 -15.46 16.52
N SER A 327 14.16 -16.76 16.19
CA SER A 327 12.97 -17.53 15.76
C SER A 327 12.24 -16.91 14.57
N MET A 328 12.96 -16.20 13.73
CA MET A 328 12.48 -15.57 12.50
C MET A 328 13.03 -16.35 11.28
N ASP A 329 13.81 -15.77 10.40
CA ASP A 329 14.36 -16.40 9.21
C ASP A 329 13.32 -16.67 8.11
N ILE A 330 12.39 -15.72 7.97
CA ILE A 330 11.34 -15.74 6.94
C ILE A 330 11.33 -14.42 6.17
N PRO A 331 10.94 -14.42 4.89
CA PRO A 331 10.69 -13.18 4.17
C PRO A 331 9.57 -12.38 4.87
N LEU A 332 9.82 -11.11 5.13
CA LEU A 332 8.86 -10.20 5.75
C LEU A 332 8.34 -9.22 4.71
N PRO A 333 7.01 -9.17 4.47
CA PRO A 333 6.42 -8.14 3.63
C PRO A 333 6.67 -6.74 4.17
N ALA A 334 6.72 -5.75 3.27
CA ALA A 334 6.75 -4.36 3.67
C ALA A 334 5.50 -4.01 4.48
N GLY A 335 5.69 -3.21 5.55
CA GLY A 335 4.57 -2.85 6.41
C GLY A 335 4.94 -1.89 7.52
N ASN A 336 3.91 -1.38 8.19
CA ASN A 336 4.08 -0.51 9.36
C ASN A 336 4.37 -1.36 10.59
N VAL A 337 5.33 -0.90 11.40
CA VAL A 337 5.67 -1.50 12.68
C VAL A 337 5.32 -0.51 13.78
N ARG A 338 4.36 -0.83 14.62
CA ARG A 338 4.01 -0.07 15.81
C ARG A 338 4.70 -0.69 17.00
N ILE A 339 5.40 0.14 17.76
CA ILE A 339 6.21 -0.31 18.90
C ILE A 339 5.53 0.14 20.18
N TYR A 340 5.27 -0.83 21.04
CA TYR A 340 4.55 -0.64 22.29
C TYR A 340 5.43 -1.00 23.49
N LYS A 341 5.18 -0.33 24.59
CA LYS A 341 5.74 -0.68 25.91
C LYS A 341 4.62 -0.74 26.94
N LYS A 342 4.63 -1.78 27.76
CA LYS A 342 3.73 -1.89 28.90
C LYS A 342 4.28 -1.06 30.08
N ASN A 343 3.42 -0.25 30.68
CA ASN A 343 3.71 0.51 31.89
C ASN A 343 2.56 0.32 32.88
N GLY A 344 2.72 -0.61 33.84
CA GLY A 344 1.64 -1.04 34.72
C GLY A 344 0.45 -1.60 33.91
N ASN A 345 -0.70 -0.96 34.06
CA ASN A 345 -1.93 -1.35 33.34
C ASN A 345 -2.09 -0.69 31.96
N PHE A 346 -1.16 0.17 31.57
CA PHE A 346 -1.22 0.89 30.29
C PHE A 346 -0.30 0.25 29.25
N ILE A 347 -0.74 0.23 28.01
CA ILE A 347 0.07 -0.08 26.84
C ILE A 347 0.24 1.23 26.08
N SER A 348 1.49 1.72 26.04
CA SER A 348 1.80 2.98 25.35
C SER A 348 2.54 2.70 24.06
N MET A 349 2.12 3.34 22.98
CA MET A 349 2.87 3.35 21.73
C MET A 349 4.09 4.27 21.93
N VAL A 350 5.27 3.72 21.75
CA VAL A 350 6.55 4.42 21.96
C VAL A 350 7.29 4.70 20.64
N GLY A 351 6.77 4.21 19.52
CA GLY A 351 7.29 4.49 18.19
C GLY A 351 6.45 3.85 17.10
N GLU A 352 6.58 4.37 15.89
CA GLU A 352 6.07 3.77 14.65
C GLU A 352 7.09 3.97 13.53
N ASP A 353 7.35 2.90 12.78
CA ASP A 353 8.28 2.91 11.65
C ASP A 353 7.76 1.98 10.54
N LYS A 354 8.48 1.92 9.44
CA LYS A 354 8.17 1.04 8.30
C LYS A 354 9.33 0.13 8.00
N ILE A 355 9.05 -1.16 7.84
CA ILE A 355 10.01 -2.08 7.20
C ILE A 355 9.71 -2.18 5.71
N LYS A 356 10.76 -2.28 4.91
CA LYS A 356 10.69 -2.66 3.50
C LYS A 356 10.52 -4.18 3.40
N HIS A 357 10.28 -4.69 2.17
CA HIS A 357 10.40 -6.13 1.92
C HIS A 357 11.79 -6.60 2.39
N THR A 358 11.80 -7.49 3.37
CA THR A 358 13.00 -7.86 4.10
C THR A 358 13.21 -9.37 3.95
N ALA A 359 14.32 -9.77 3.32
CA ALA A 359 14.66 -11.18 3.18
C ALA A 359 15.02 -11.81 4.53
N ALA A 360 15.00 -13.14 4.58
CA ALA A 360 15.58 -13.87 5.69
C ALA A 360 17.07 -13.49 5.88
N ASN A 361 17.58 -13.62 7.10
CA ASN A 361 18.94 -13.25 7.50
C ASN A 361 19.32 -11.78 7.29
N SER A 362 18.33 -10.90 7.21
CA SER A 362 18.55 -9.46 7.06
C SER A 362 18.45 -8.74 8.40
N LYS A 363 19.21 -7.65 8.51
CA LYS A 363 19.15 -6.72 9.63
C LYS A 363 17.92 -5.81 9.52
N ILE A 364 17.21 -5.64 10.62
CA ILE A 364 16.08 -4.72 10.75
C ILE A 364 16.46 -3.61 11.71
N GLU A 365 16.18 -2.38 11.31
CA GLU A 365 16.38 -1.18 12.12
C GLU A 365 15.05 -0.44 12.22
N LEU A 366 14.57 -0.23 13.45
CA LEU A 366 13.32 0.47 13.74
C LEU A 366 13.61 1.72 14.56
N THR A 367 13.08 2.85 14.14
CA THR A 367 13.20 4.13 14.83
C THR A 367 12.07 4.29 15.84
N LEU A 368 12.41 4.45 17.13
CA LEU A 368 11.43 4.78 18.17
C LEU A 368 11.02 6.25 18.12
N GLY A 369 11.98 7.12 17.88
CA GLY A 369 11.78 8.57 17.91
C GLY A 369 12.96 9.31 18.51
N ARG A 370 12.77 10.60 18.82
CA ARG A 370 13.82 11.43 19.44
C ARG A 370 13.91 11.14 20.94
N ALA A 371 15.12 10.83 21.40
CA ALA A 371 15.38 10.64 22.82
C ALA A 371 15.34 11.99 23.54
N PHE A 372 14.63 12.06 24.68
CA PHE A 372 14.53 13.29 25.46
C PHE A 372 15.83 13.56 26.25
N ASP A 373 16.39 12.50 26.87
CA ASP A 373 17.52 12.58 27.78
C ASP A 373 18.89 12.38 27.10
N VAL A 374 18.94 12.39 25.75
CA VAL A 374 20.18 12.23 25.00
C VAL A 374 20.26 13.28 23.92
N SER A 375 21.28 14.10 23.97
CA SER A 375 21.45 15.22 23.05
C SER A 375 22.86 15.26 22.46
N GLY A 376 22.99 15.87 21.31
CA GLY A 376 24.25 16.11 20.62
C GLY A 376 24.37 17.56 20.19
N LYS A 377 25.56 18.12 20.37
CA LYS A 377 25.92 19.47 19.96
C LYS A 377 27.12 19.38 19.01
N ARG A 378 26.96 19.95 17.81
CA ARG A 378 28.05 20.03 16.82
C ARG A 378 28.46 21.49 16.63
N ILE A 379 29.76 21.75 16.67
CA ILE A 379 30.35 23.09 16.49
C ILE A 379 31.48 22.95 15.47
N ILE A 380 31.58 23.90 14.54
CA ILE A 380 32.78 24.12 13.76
C ILE A 380 33.64 25.08 14.58
N LEU A 381 34.75 24.57 15.09
CA LEU A 381 35.69 25.35 15.89
C LEU A 381 36.55 26.27 15.04
N ASP A 382 36.90 25.81 13.86
CA ASP A 382 37.77 26.53 12.93
C ASP A 382 37.40 26.18 11.48
N HIS A 383 37.39 27.20 10.63
CA HIS A 383 37.12 27.10 9.18
C HIS A 383 38.19 27.87 8.44
N GLN A 384 39.06 27.17 7.72
CA GLN A 384 40.19 27.75 7.02
C GLN A 384 40.11 27.50 5.52
N LYS A 385 40.32 28.56 4.72
CA LYS A 385 40.59 28.40 3.30
C LYS A 385 42.08 28.11 3.11
N VAL A 386 42.44 26.87 2.80
CA VAL A 386 43.82 26.41 2.62
C VAL A 386 44.37 26.89 1.27
N ARG A 387 43.56 26.80 0.21
CA ARG A 387 43.86 27.30 -1.17
C ARG A 387 42.55 27.46 -1.92
N THR A 388 42.61 27.85 -3.18
CA THR A 388 41.42 28.00 -4.03
C THR A 388 40.62 26.68 -4.02
N ASN A 389 39.33 26.75 -3.69
CA ASN A 389 38.40 25.63 -3.56
C ASN A 389 38.85 24.50 -2.62
N VAL A 390 39.78 24.78 -1.69
CA VAL A 390 40.16 23.82 -0.64
C VAL A 390 39.97 24.45 0.74
N TYR A 391 39.19 23.78 1.56
CA TYR A 391 38.82 24.26 2.90
C TYR A 391 39.15 23.18 3.93
N ARG A 392 39.45 23.62 5.16
CA ARG A 392 39.74 22.73 6.28
C ARG A 392 38.92 23.17 7.47
N ASP A 393 38.10 22.21 7.99
CA ASP A 393 37.22 22.42 9.13
C ASP A 393 37.67 21.58 10.30
N THR A 394 37.77 22.21 11.48
CA THR A 394 37.89 21.51 12.74
C THR A 394 36.53 21.46 13.41
N ILE A 395 36.02 20.27 13.61
CA ILE A 395 34.67 20.00 14.07
C ILE A 395 34.71 19.34 15.44
N GLU A 396 33.86 19.81 16.35
CA GLU A 396 33.65 19.23 17.66
C GLU A 396 32.20 18.78 17.83
N ILE A 397 32.00 17.52 18.25
CA ILE A 397 30.68 16.96 18.54
C ILE A 397 30.66 16.50 19.99
N THR A 398 29.87 17.16 20.82
CA THR A 398 29.64 16.79 22.23
C THR A 398 28.32 16.02 22.33
N LEU A 399 28.40 14.77 22.79
CA LEU A 399 27.25 13.90 23.07
C LEU A 399 26.98 13.91 24.57
N LYS A 400 25.74 14.18 24.97
CA LYS A 400 25.33 14.24 26.39
C LYS A 400 24.32 13.14 26.68
N ASN A 401 24.55 12.36 27.73
CA ASN A 401 23.68 11.30 28.24
C ASN A 401 23.20 11.65 29.67
N GLU A 402 21.91 12.00 29.77
CA GLU A 402 21.26 12.28 31.08
C GLU A 402 20.51 11.05 31.63
N LYS A 403 20.66 9.87 31.00
CA LYS A 403 20.09 8.62 31.50
C LYS A 403 20.89 8.03 32.66
N ASN A 404 20.26 7.10 33.37
CA ASN A 404 20.93 6.37 34.48
C ASN A 404 21.69 5.11 34.00
N GLU A 405 21.83 4.93 32.68
CA GLU A 405 22.50 3.81 32.02
C GLU A 405 23.53 4.30 31.00
N ASP A 406 24.53 3.49 30.72
CA ASP A 406 25.47 3.73 29.61
C ASP A 406 24.76 3.52 28.31
N ILE A 407 25.07 4.32 27.31
CA ILE A 407 24.46 4.22 25.97
C ILE A 407 25.50 4.08 24.87
N ASN A 408 25.10 3.43 23.77
CA ASN A 408 25.89 3.41 22.56
C ASN A 408 25.29 4.43 21.57
N VAL A 409 26.14 5.29 21.05
CA VAL A 409 25.79 6.34 20.11
C VAL A 409 26.55 6.12 18.81
N LYS A 410 25.84 6.13 17.69
CA LYS A 410 26.41 6.20 16.36
C LYS A 410 26.31 7.62 15.85
N VAL A 411 27.43 8.25 15.60
CA VAL A 411 27.52 9.58 14.99
C VAL A 411 27.72 9.39 13.49
N LYS A 412 26.81 9.92 12.69
CA LYS A 412 26.87 9.88 11.22
C LYS A 412 27.18 11.28 10.72
N GLU A 413 28.33 11.44 10.07
CA GLU A 413 28.75 12.70 9.46
C GLU A 413 28.76 12.57 7.93
N TYR A 414 28.28 13.59 7.27
CA TYR A 414 28.33 13.73 5.81
C TYR A 414 29.46 14.70 5.44
N LEU A 415 30.35 14.27 4.55
CA LEU A 415 31.49 15.04 4.08
C LEU A 415 31.35 15.32 2.58
N TRP A 416 31.70 16.54 2.20
CA TRP A 416 31.45 17.07 0.86
C TRP A 416 32.67 16.98 -0.06
N GLY A 417 32.45 16.88 -1.35
CA GLY A 417 33.53 16.91 -2.36
C GLY A 417 34.55 15.80 -2.18
N ASN A 418 35.77 16.06 -2.57
CA ASN A 418 36.91 15.17 -2.36
C ASN A 418 37.51 15.48 -0.98
N TRP A 419 37.29 14.60 -0.02
CA TRP A 419 37.62 14.88 1.37
C TRP A 419 38.66 13.90 1.94
N SER A 420 39.39 14.39 2.94
CA SER A 420 40.23 13.57 3.80
C SER A 420 40.13 14.00 5.27
N ILE A 421 40.23 13.03 6.19
CA ILE A 421 40.33 13.32 7.60
C ILE A 421 41.82 13.50 7.93
N VAL A 422 42.15 14.71 8.35
CA VAL A 422 43.55 15.09 8.75
C VAL A 422 43.86 14.54 10.13
N GLU A 423 42.91 14.65 11.06
CA GLU A 423 43.05 14.24 12.44
C GLU A 423 41.67 13.86 13.00
N ALA A 424 41.61 12.85 13.88
CA ALA A 424 40.40 12.50 14.62
C ALA A 424 40.76 11.96 16.02
N SER A 425 40.02 12.42 17.03
CA SER A 425 40.20 11.97 18.43
C SER A 425 39.69 10.54 18.70
N HIS A 426 38.80 10.05 17.85
CA HIS A 426 38.21 8.71 17.90
C HIS A 426 38.31 8.01 16.55
N LYS A 427 38.30 6.67 16.59
CA LYS A 427 38.30 5.88 15.37
C LYS A 427 36.97 6.07 14.63
N TYR A 428 37.06 6.33 13.34
CA TYR A 428 35.92 6.39 12.43
C TYR A 428 35.96 5.25 11.41
N THR A 429 34.80 4.99 10.83
CA THR A 429 34.63 4.04 9.71
C THR A 429 34.11 4.82 8.50
N LYS A 430 34.78 4.71 7.34
CA LYS A 430 34.27 5.23 6.08
C LYS A 430 33.20 4.26 5.56
N ILE A 431 31.97 4.75 5.39
CA ILE A 431 30.82 3.95 4.94
C ILE A 431 30.72 3.98 3.44
N ASP A 432 30.85 5.15 2.84
CA ASP A 432 30.83 5.37 1.41
C ASP A 432 31.65 6.63 1.02
N ALA A 433 31.44 7.14 -0.21
CA ALA A 433 32.16 8.29 -0.72
C ALA A 433 32.00 9.54 0.16
N ASN A 434 30.84 9.72 0.83
CA ASN A 434 30.50 10.93 1.54
C ASN A 434 30.22 10.74 3.03
N ASN A 435 30.13 9.49 3.51
CA ASN A 435 29.69 9.22 4.87
C ASN A 435 30.77 8.55 5.71
N ILE A 436 30.96 9.08 6.91
CA ILE A 436 31.74 8.44 7.98
C ILE A 436 30.87 8.23 9.21
N GLU A 437 31.22 7.22 10.00
CA GLU A 437 30.55 6.92 11.28
C GLU A 437 31.57 6.78 12.41
N PHE A 438 31.17 7.30 13.59
CA PHE A 438 31.86 7.04 14.86
C PHE A 438 30.94 6.21 15.75
N ASP A 439 31.46 5.13 16.34
CA ASP A 439 30.77 4.34 17.36
C ASP A 439 31.28 4.75 18.73
N ILE A 440 30.44 5.40 19.53
CA ILE A 440 30.81 6.04 20.79
C ILE A 440 29.97 5.47 21.92
N LYS A 441 30.67 5.02 23.00
CA LYS A 441 30.02 4.70 24.26
C LYS A 441 30.01 5.95 25.13
N VAL A 442 28.82 6.39 25.57
CA VAL A 442 28.64 7.52 26.49
C VAL A 442 28.16 6.99 27.84
N GLN A 443 28.93 7.22 28.89
CA GLN A 443 28.58 6.76 30.23
C GLN A 443 27.32 7.45 30.75
N LYS A 444 26.67 6.82 31.72
CA LYS A 444 25.52 7.39 32.42
C LYS A 444 25.86 8.75 33.05
N LYS A 445 24.92 9.70 32.98
CA LYS A 445 25.05 11.06 33.55
C LYS A 445 26.36 11.76 33.13
N SER A 446 26.80 11.56 31.88
CA SER A 446 28.07 12.03 31.38
C SER A 446 27.98 12.58 29.96
N SER A 447 29.10 13.19 29.53
CA SER A 447 29.26 13.68 28.15
C SER A 447 30.55 13.13 27.55
N THR A 448 30.55 12.90 26.24
CA THR A 448 31.74 12.52 25.48
C THR A 448 31.88 13.46 24.29
N THR A 449 33.11 13.94 24.06
CA THR A 449 33.41 14.88 22.98
C THR A 449 34.30 14.21 21.93
N ILE A 450 33.85 14.30 20.68
CA ILE A 450 34.59 13.87 19.48
C ILE A 450 35.10 15.13 18.80
N LYS A 451 36.39 15.13 18.44
CA LYS A 451 37.00 16.21 17.65
C LYS A 451 37.64 15.61 16.42
N TYR A 452 37.41 16.19 15.24
CA TYR A 452 38.09 15.81 14.03
C TYR A 452 38.31 17.01 13.12
N THR A 453 39.34 16.92 12.26
CA THR A 453 39.65 17.91 11.24
C THR A 453 39.49 17.26 9.86
N ALA A 454 38.59 17.82 9.03
CA ALA A 454 38.39 17.38 7.67
C ALA A 454 38.89 18.43 6.67
N GLU A 455 39.57 17.99 5.62
CA GLU A 455 39.91 18.83 4.48
C GLU A 455 39.03 18.45 3.30
N TYR A 456 38.48 19.46 2.64
CA TYR A 456 37.56 19.33 1.52
C TYR A 456 38.17 19.97 0.28
N ASP A 457 38.37 19.22 -0.79
CA ASP A 457 38.85 19.71 -2.08
C ASP A 457 37.71 19.68 -3.11
N PHE A 458 37.32 20.85 -3.60
CA PHE A 458 36.29 21.05 -4.61
C PHE A 458 36.89 21.36 -6.00
N ASN A 459 38.22 21.19 -6.18
CA ASN A 459 38.84 21.25 -7.48
C ASN A 459 38.63 19.94 -8.24
N GLN A 460 37.78 19.95 -9.25
CA GLN A 460 37.67 18.92 -10.27
C GLN A 460 37.89 19.49 -11.64
#